data_d9ca26fe0778611b3a57ade51a640e40
#
_entry.id   d9ca26fe0778611b3a57ade51a640e40
#
_cell.length_a   1.000
_cell.length_b   1.000
_cell.length_c   1.000
_cell.angle_alpha   90.00
_cell.angle_beta   90.00
_cell.angle_gamma   90.00
#
_symmetry.space_group_name_H-M   'P 1'
#
loop_
_entity.id
_entity.type
_entity.pdbx_description
1 polymer ?
#
loop_
_entity_poly.entity_id
_entity_poly.type
_entity_poly.pdbx_seq_one_letter_code
_entity_poly.pdbx_strand_id
1 'polypeptide(L)'
;MKQEILFIILNEYADWEGAFIAACLNAGVMPGSEVKYTPKVVAPTLDAVRSIGGFRTLPDYCFQTMPTDYAALVLIGGMQWNSPEAEQAVPLVKDALQRGKIVGAICNAASFMAKHGFLNNVKHTGNTIQQL
;
A
#
# COMPACT_ATOMS: atom_id res chain seq x y z
N MET A 1 -4.06 -2.64 22.31
CA MET A 1 -4.48 -3.11 20.97
C MET A 1 -3.39 -2.81 19.94
N LYS A 2 -3.21 -3.74 19.01
CA LYS A 2 -2.28 -3.52 17.89
C LYS A 2 -2.88 -2.53 16.91
N GLN A 3 -2.05 -1.62 16.38
CA GLN A 3 -2.47 -0.73 15.32
C GLN A 3 -2.37 -1.43 13.96
N GLU A 4 -3.22 -1.02 13.03
CA GLU A 4 -3.22 -1.58 11.69
C GLU A 4 -2.27 -0.83 10.77
N ILE A 5 -1.62 -1.57 9.90
CA ILE A 5 -0.88 -1.06 8.75
C ILE A 5 -1.65 -1.50 7.51
N LEU A 6 -2.06 -0.55 6.68
CA LEU A 6 -2.91 -0.83 5.53
C LEU A 6 -2.08 -0.94 4.26
N PHE A 7 -2.21 -2.06 3.55
CA PHE A 7 -1.52 -2.34 2.29
C PHE A 7 -2.52 -2.21 1.15
N ILE A 8 -2.37 -1.18 0.32
CA ILE A 8 -3.22 -1.01 -0.86
C ILE A 8 -2.68 -1.87 -1.99
N ILE A 9 -3.55 -2.73 -2.52
CA ILE A 9 -3.26 -3.57 -3.68
C ILE A 9 -4.30 -3.32 -4.77
N LEU A 10 -3.86 -3.40 -6.02
CA LEU A 10 -4.70 -3.39 -7.21
C LEU A 10 -4.51 -4.71 -7.94
N ASN A 11 -5.37 -5.01 -8.91
CA ASN A 11 -5.16 -6.20 -9.74
C ASN A 11 -3.77 -6.15 -10.38
N GLU A 12 -3.15 -7.32 -10.51
CA GLU A 12 -1.79 -7.49 -10.98
C GLU A 12 -0.76 -6.80 -10.07
N TYR A 13 -1.01 -6.83 -8.76
CA TYR A 13 -0.03 -6.35 -7.79
C TYR A 13 1.19 -7.29 -7.74
N ALA A 14 2.34 -6.73 -7.38
CA ALA A 14 3.57 -7.51 -7.29
C ALA A 14 3.61 -8.29 -5.97
N ASP A 15 3.51 -9.61 -6.07
CA ASP A 15 3.45 -10.53 -4.92
C ASP A 15 4.57 -10.30 -3.91
N TRP A 16 5.79 -10.03 -4.42
CA TRP A 16 6.99 -9.98 -3.60
C TRP A 16 7.17 -8.66 -2.83
N GLU A 17 6.52 -7.59 -3.26
CA GLU A 17 6.85 -6.26 -2.74
C GLU A 17 6.33 -6.01 -1.33
N GLY A 18 5.13 -6.51 -1.01
CA GLY A 18 4.55 -6.32 0.31
C GLY A 18 4.77 -7.48 1.26
N ALA A 19 5.12 -8.66 0.74
CA ALA A 19 5.11 -9.90 1.51
C ALA A 19 6.10 -9.87 2.69
N PHE A 20 7.31 -9.38 2.46
CA PHE A 20 8.34 -9.34 3.48
C PHE A 20 7.96 -8.40 4.63
N ILE A 21 7.53 -7.20 4.28
CA ILE A 21 7.10 -6.21 5.28
C ILE A 21 5.91 -6.74 6.07
N ALA A 22 4.92 -7.31 5.39
CA ALA A 22 3.74 -7.86 6.05
C ALA A 22 4.09 -8.99 7.01
N ALA A 23 4.97 -9.90 6.58
CA ALA A 23 5.42 -11.00 7.43
C ALA A 23 6.15 -10.49 8.68
N CYS A 24 7.03 -9.52 8.52
CA CYS A 24 7.75 -8.91 9.65
C CYS A 24 6.81 -8.23 10.63
N LEU A 25 5.81 -7.51 10.12
CA LEU A 25 4.85 -6.81 10.98
C LEU A 25 3.93 -7.76 11.71
N ASN A 26 3.49 -8.83 11.04
CA ASN A 26 2.52 -9.75 11.60
C ASN A 26 3.14 -10.76 12.57
N ALA A 27 4.30 -11.31 12.22
CA ALA A 27 4.93 -12.39 12.98
C ALA A 27 6.17 -11.97 13.76
N GLY A 28 6.72 -10.78 13.47
CA GLY A 28 8.00 -10.33 14.04
C GLY A 28 9.19 -10.92 13.28
N VAL A 29 10.36 -10.33 13.49
CA VAL A 29 11.61 -10.76 12.85
C VAL A 29 12.57 -11.42 13.82
N MET A 30 12.38 -11.19 15.11
CA MET A 30 13.27 -11.69 16.16
C MET A 30 12.45 -12.51 17.15
N PRO A 31 12.94 -13.69 17.56
CA PRO A 31 12.27 -14.44 18.63
C PRO A 31 12.14 -13.60 19.89
N GLY A 32 10.95 -13.60 20.50
CA GLY A 32 10.67 -12.85 21.71
C GLY A 32 10.36 -11.38 21.53
N SER A 33 10.43 -10.84 20.32
CA SER A 33 10.06 -9.46 20.05
C SER A 33 8.54 -9.29 20.11
N GLU A 34 8.11 -8.18 20.68
CA GLU A 34 6.70 -7.85 20.73
C GLU A 34 6.21 -7.39 19.36
N VAL A 35 5.08 -7.96 18.92
CA VAL A 35 4.43 -7.57 17.66
C VAL A 35 3.39 -6.50 17.97
N LYS A 36 3.57 -5.30 17.40
CA LYS A 36 2.74 -4.13 17.72
C LYS A 36 1.73 -3.79 16.61
N TYR A 37 1.87 -4.38 15.43
CA TYR A 37 1.08 -4.00 14.28
C TYR A 37 0.38 -5.21 13.67
N THR A 38 -0.75 -4.95 13.01
CA THR A 38 -1.49 -5.95 12.26
C THR A 38 -1.60 -5.49 10.80
N PRO A 39 -1.04 -6.21 9.83
CA PRO A 39 -1.22 -5.86 8.42
C PRO A 39 -2.65 -6.18 7.97
N LYS A 40 -3.21 -5.27 7.18
CA LYS A 40 -4.52 -5.42 6.56
C LYS A 40 -4.41 -5.06 5.09
N VAL A 41 -5.17 -5.74 4.26
CA VAL A 41 -5.17 -5.52 2.81
C VAL A 41 -6.36 -4.66 2.43
N VAL A 42 -6.11 -3.65 1.61
CA VAL A 42 -7.13 -2.71 1.13
C VAL A 42 -7.10 -2.70 -0.41
N ALA A 43 -8.27 -2.75 -1.01
CA ALA A 43 -8.42 -2.71 -2.45
C ALA A 43 -9.60 -1.83 -2.84
N PRO A 44 -9.78 -1.50 -4.15
CA PRO A 44 -10.91 -0.67 -4.57
C PRO A 44 -12.27 -1.24 -4.19
N THR A 45 -12.42 -2.57 -4.25
CA THR A 45 -13.63 -3.29 -3.83
C THR A 45 -13.27 -4.45 -2.92
N LEU A 46 -14.26 -5.13 -2.36
CA LEU A 46 -14.04 -6.32 -1.54
C LEU A 46 -13.88 -7.61 -2.37
N ASP A 47 -13.97 -7.53 -3.68
CA ASP A 47 -13.73 -8.67 -4.56
C ASP A 47 -12.27 -9.12 -4.47
N ALA A 48 -12.03 -10.41 -4.70
CA ALA A 48 -10.67 -10.94 -4.70
C ALA A 48 -9.80 -10.21 -5.72
N VAL A 49 -8.59 -9.85 -5.30
CA VAL A 49 -7.58 -9.18 -6.13
C VAL A 49 -6.56 -10.22 -6.58
N ARG A 50 -6.25 -10.23 -7.87
CA ARG A 50 -5.31 -11.19 -8.43
C ARG A 50 -3.93 -10.56 -8.57
N SER A 51 -2.90 -11.27 -8.08
CA SER A 51 -1.51 -10.83 -8.17
C SER A 51 -0.91 -11.11 -9.55
N ILE A 52 0.29 -10.59 -9.80
CA ILE A 52 1.07 -10.94 -11.00
C ILE A 52 1.31 -12.45 -11.04
N GLY A 53 1.57 -13.07 -9.89
CA GLY A 53 1.79 -14.51 -9.80
C GLY A 53 0.53 -15.36 -9.90
N GLY A 54 -0.64 -14.74 -10.00
CA GLY A 54 -1.91 -15.44 -10.14
C GLY A 54 -2.55 -15.82 -8.81
N PHE A 55 -2.03 -15.37 -7.69
CA PHE A 55 -2.64 -15.60 -6.39
C PHE A 55 -3.84 -14.66 -6.21
N ARG A 56 -4.87 -15.16 -5.54
CA ARG A 56 -6.05 -14.36 -5.22
C ARG A 56 -6.00 -13.97 -3.76
N THR A 57 -6.14 -12.68 -3.50
CA THR A 57 -6.16 -12.13 -2.15
C THR A 57 -7.50 -11.49 -1.87
N LEU A 58 -8.14 -11.87 -0.78
CA LEU A 58 -9.35 -11.21 -0.32
C LEU A 58 -8.97 -9.99 0.50
N PRO A 59 -9.44 -8.79 0.11
CA PRO A 59 -9.19 -7.60 0.91
C PRO A 59 -9.91 -7.67 2.26
N ASP A 60 -9.29 -7.06 3.27
CA ASP A 60 -9.95 -6.84 4.56
C ASP A 60 -10.88 -5.64 4.50
N TYR A 61 -10.51 -4.64 3.71
CA TYR A 61 -11.29 -3.41 3.50
C TYR A 61 -11.28 -3.03 2.03
N CYS A 62 -12.34 -2.36 1.58
CA CYS A 62 -12.29 -1.63 0.33
C CYS A 62 -12.03 -0.13 0.62
N PHE A 63 -11.82 0.67 -0.43
CA PHE A 63 -11.53 2.09 -0.26
C PHE A 63 -12.63 2.82 0.51
N GLN A 64 -13.88 2.38 0.37
CA GLN A 64 -15.02 3.02 1.04
C GLN A 64 -15.20 2.56 2.49
N THR A 65 -14.62 1.43 2.87
CA THR A 65 -14.77 0.87 4.22
C THR A 65 -13.49 0.91 5.04
N MET A 66 -12.46 1.61 4.56
CA MET A 66 -11.20 1.76 5.30
C MET A 66 -11.46 2.34 6.69
N PRO A 67 -10.76 1.83 7.71
CA PRO A 67 -10.83 2.45 9.03
C PRO A 67 -10.21 3.85 8.99
N THR A 68 -10.67 4.72 9.88
CA THR A 68 -10.08 6.05 10.04
C THR A 68 -8.81 6.02 10.89
N ASP A 69 -8.69 5.01 11.75
CA ASP A 69 -7.54 4.87 12.65
C ASP A 69 -6.63 3.74 12.17
N TYR A 70 -5.45 4.11 11.70
CA TYR A 70 -4.38 3.19 11.27
C TYR A 70 -3.03 3.91 11.41
N ALA A 71 -1.94 3.16 11.50
CA ALA A 71 -0.62 3.74 11.72
C ALA A 71 0.07 4.16 10.42
N ALA A 72 -0.10 3.38 9.35
CA ALA A 72 0.60 3.60 8.10
C ALA A 72 -0.20 3.07 6.91
N LEU A 73 0.09 3.62 5.75
CA LEU A 73 -0.48 3.23 4.47
C LEU A 73 0.67 2.86 3.53
N VAL A 74 0.65 1.65 2.99
CA VAL A 74 1.69 1.16 2.08
C VAL A 74 1.06 0.82 0.74
N LEU A 75 1.54 1.45 -0.33
CA LEU A 75 1.04 1.21 -1.67
C LEU A 75 1.96 0.20 -2.35
N ILE A 76 1.40 -0.95 -2.69
CA ILE A 76 2.14 -2.05 -3.32
C ILE A 76 2.13 -1.85 -4.83
N GLY A 77 3.31 -1.91 -5.44
CA GLY A 77 3.44 -1.75 -6.88
C GLY A 77 2.79 -2.86 -7.68
N GLY A 78 2.80 -2.70 -8.98
CA GLY A 78 2.18 -3.65 -9.91
C GLY A 78 1.86 -2.97 -11.22
N MET A 79 0.95 -3.56 -11.98
CA MET A 79 0.71 -3.19 -13.38
C MET A 79 -0.44 -2.19 -13.56
N GLN A 80 -1.22 -1.89 -12.52
CA GLN A 80 -2.46 -1.13 -12.66
C GLN A 80 -2.43 0.28 -12.05
N TRP A 81 -1.26 0.81 -11.70
CA TRP A 81 -1.17 2.14 -11.08
C TRP A 81 -1.42 3.30 -12.07
N ASN A 82 -1.59 3.01 -13.36
CA ASN A 82 -2.03 3.99 -14.37
C ASN A 82 -3.51 3.82 -14.75
N SER A 83 -4.25 2.99 -14.04
CA SER A 83 -5.66 2.72 -14.33
C SER A 83 -6.58 3.75 -13.67
N PRO A 84 -7.83 3.85 -14.13
CA PRO A 84 -8.83 4.68 -13.44
C PRO A 84 -9.07 4.27 -12.00
N GLU A 85 -8.97 2.98 -11.67
CA GLU A 85 -9.11 2.50 -10.29
C GLU A 85 -8.02 3.07 -9.38
N ALA A 86 -6.79 3.21 -9.89
CA ALA A 86 -5.70 3.78 -9.12
C ALA A 86 -6.00 5.22 -8.68
N GLU A 87 -6.71 5.99 -9.50
CA GLU A 87 -7.07 7.37 -9.18
C GLU A 87 -7.94 7.45 -7.93
N GLN A 88 -8.69 6.41 -7.61
CA GLN A 88 -9.51 6.35 -6.39
C GLN A 88 -8.67 6.32 -5.12
N ALA A 89 -7.39 5.96 -5.22
CA ALA A 89 -6.48 5.99 -4.09
C ALA A 89 -5.97 7.40 -3.75
N VAL A 90 -6.06 8.36 -4.67
CA VAL A 90 -5.54 9.72 -4.46
C VAL A 90 -6.10 10.37 -3.19
N PRO A 91 -7.43 10.41 -2.96
CA PRO A 91 -7.96 11.00 -1.73
C PRO A 91 -7.48 10.28 -0.46
N LEU A 92 -7.29 8.97 -0.54
CA LEU A 92 -6.83 8.19 0.62
C LEU A 92 -5.40 8.54 1.00
N VAL A 93 -4.52 8.66 0.01
CA VAL A 93 -3.12 9.07 0.22
C VAL A 93 -3.06 10.49 0.75
N LYS A 94 -3.83 11.38 0.15
CA LYS A 94 -3.89 12.79 0.56
C LYS A 94 -4.34 12.92 2.01
N ASP A 95 -5.40 12.22 2.39
CA ASP A 95 -5.90 12.21 3.76
C ASP A 95 -4.86 11.66 4.73
N ALA A 96 -4.21 10.55 4.39
CA ALA A 96 -3.16 9.97 5.22
C ALA A 96 -2.02 10.95 5.47
N LEU A 97 -1.54 11.61 4.43
CA LEU A 97 -0.47 12.60 4.55
C LEU A 97 -0.89 13.81 5.39
N GLN A 98 -2.11 14.31 5.19
CA GLN A 98 -2.63 15.45 5.95
C GLN A 98 -2.76 15.13 7.43
N ARG A 99 -3.06 13.90 7.78
CA ARG A 99 -3.19 13.44 9.16
C ARG A 99 -1.86 12.99 9.78
N GLY A 100 -0.74 13.16 9.07
CA GLY A 100 0.58 12.81 9.56
C GLY A 100 0.85 11.31 9.65
N LYS A 101 0.10 10.50 8.89
CA LYS A 101 0.36 9.06 8.84
C LYS A 101 1.60 8.76 8.01
N ILE A 102 2.25 7.63 8.29
CA ILE A 102 3.36 7.15 7.48
C ILE A 102 2.78 6.61 6.17
N VAL A 103 3.32 7.05 5.04
CA VAL A 103 2.92 6.56 3.72
C VAL A 103 4.15 6.05 2.99
N GLY A 104 4.11 4.80 2.56
CA GLY A 104 5.14 4.19 1.74
C GLY A 104 4.58 3.75 0.41
N ALA A 105 5.41 3.75 -0.63
CA ALA A 105 5.04 3.28 -1.95
C ALA A 105 6.22 2.58 -2.59
N ILE A 106 5.95 1.51 -3.31
CA ILE A 106 6.98 0.65 -3.89
C ILE A 106 6.77 0.57 -5.39
N CYS A 107 7.87 0.68 -6.16
CA CYS A 107 7.89 0.44 -7.61
C CYS A 107 6.92 1.38 -8.34
N ASN A 108 5.99 0.86 -9.13
CA ASN A 108 5.05 1.68 -9.89
C ASN A 108 4.11 2.50 -9.01
N ALA A 109 3.89 2.09 -7.77
CA ALA A 109 3.14 2.91 -6.82
C ALA A 109 3.92 4.18 -6.43
N ALA A 110 5.24 4.12 -6.38
CA ALA A 110 6.06 5.32 -6.19
C ALA A 110 5.92 6.28 -7.37
N SER A 111 5.88 5.75 -8.59
CA SER A 111 5.64 6.57 -9.80
C SER A 111 4.26 7.24 -9.76
N PHE A 112 3.25 6.52 -9.29
CA PHE A 112 1.91 7.07 -9.06
C PHE A 112 1.96 8.23 -8.07
N MET A 113 2.68 8.07 -6.96
CA MET A 113 2.86 9.13 -5.96
C MET A 113 3.53 10.36 -6.56
N ALA A 114 4.57 10.15 -7.37
CA ALA A 114 5.31 11.23 -8.04
C ALA A 114 4.40 11.99 -9.03
N LYS A 115 3.63 11.26 -9.81
CA LYS A 115 2.68 11.82 -10.79
C LYS A 115 1.69 12.77 -10.15
N HIS A 116 1.24 12.45 -8.94
CA HIS A 116 0.26 13.25 -8.21
C HIS A 116 0.89 14.31 -7.29
N GLY A 117 2.19 14.51 -7.37
CA GLY A 117 2.89 15.55 -6.63
C GLY A 117 3.18 15.24 -5.16
N PHE A 118 2.91 14.01 -4.72
CA PHE A 118 3.09 13.64 -3.31
C PHE A 118 4.56 13.54 -2.91
N LEU A 119 5.48 13.42 -3.87
CA LEU A 119 6.91 13.26 -3.61
C LEU A 119 7.74 14.52 -3.86
N ASN A 120 7.11 15.67 -4.11
CA ASN A 120 7.82 16.87 -4.52
C ASN A 120 8.82 17.39 -3.48
N ASN A 121 8.60 17.12 -2.20
CA ASN A 121 9.42 17.62 -1.11
C ASN A 121 10.20 16.53 -0.37
N VAL A 122 10.30 15.33 -0.93
CA VAL A 122 11.01 14.21 -0.30
C VAL A 122 11.93 13.54 -1.31
N LYS A 123 13.00 12.92 -0.81
CA LYS A 123 13.87 12.08 -1.63
C LYS A 123 13.13 10.79 -1.98
N HIS A 124 13.21 10.40 -3.24
CA HIS A 124 12.51 9.20 -3.72
C HIS A 124 13.26 8.59 -4.90
N THR A 125 12.83 7.41 -5.30
CA THR A 125 13.37 6.70 -6.45
C THR A 125 12.25 6.02 -7.22
N GLY A 126 12.55 5.52 -8.40
CA GLY A 126 11.60 4.81 -9.24
C GLY A 126 12.33 3.89 -10.21
N ASN A 127 11.58 3.26 -11.10
CA ASN A 127 12.16 2.31 -12.04
C ASN A 127 12.98 3.00 -13.12
N THR A 128 12.57 4.19 -13.55
CA THR A 128 13.33 5.02 -14.51
C THR A 128 13.15 6.49 -14.15
N ILE A 129 14.06 7.33 -14.65
CA ILE A 129 13.96 8.78 -14.47
C ILE A 129 12.67 9.32 -15.08
N GLN A 130 12.25 8.78 -16.21
CA GLN A 130 11.03 9.22 -16.89
C GLN A 130 9.76 8.98 -16.08
N GLN A 131 9.80 8.07 -15.11
CA GLN A 131 8.66 7.77 -14.23
C GLN A 131 8.61 8.66 -12.99
N LEU A 132 9.66 9.43 -12.77
CA LEU A 132 9.76 10.34 -11.62
C LEU A 132 9.40 11.77 -12.01
#